data_f6bd65ae66413db16838d9a6cebb3d7c
#
_entry.id   f6bd65ae66413db16838d9a6cebb3d7c
#
_cell.length_a   1.000
_cell.length_b   1.000
_cell.length_c   1.000
_cell.angle_alpha   90.00
_cell.angle_beta   90.00
_cell.angle_gamma   90.00
#
_symmetry.space_group_name_H-M   'P 1'
#
loop_
_entity.id
_entity.type
_entity.pdbx_description
1 polymer ?
#
loop_
_entity_poly.entity_id
_entity_poly.type
_entity_poly.pdbx_seq_one_letter_code
_entity_poly.pdbx_strand_id
1 'polypeptide(L)'
;MNVGIDFGAVLAFGLLAKFDIDKQKELQTKVNEKMERKKEMKGASKTMKEREAILRSLPLEITVGVDGTTRTASVGELQAGAKQHIIIVTGPRKACTDALIGANLLKMDFAMSNILVVPYDMDSDSGERPSGGFGEKPSYETQPYIARPASDDWADYIKGEMNDAVKQSGEQARKEGIALVVANNGKVIRRGVGKVPWRQMVQQLENEVNPSPEGPLTWL
;
A
#
# COMPACT_ATOMS: atom_id res chain seq x y z
N MET A 1 8.77 -14.79 75.82
CA MET A 1 8.01 -13.71 75.20
C MET A 1 8.54 -13.44 73.79
N ASN A 2 7.68 -13.51 72.74
CA ASN A 2 8.00 -13.78 71.36
C ASN A 2 8.30 -12.51 70.52
N VAL A 3 9.22 -11.66 70.93
CA VAL A 3 9.56 -10.43 70.14
C VAL A 3 10.24 -10.77 68.78
N GLY A 4 10.93 -11.92 68.70
CA GLY A 4 11.60 -12.32 67.47
C GLY A 4 10.68 -12.82 66.35
N ILE A 5 9.49 -13.35 66.69
CA ILE A 5 8.51 -13.86 65.73
C ILE A 5 7.74 -12.69 65.07
N ASP A 6 7.44 -11.64 65.84
CA ASP A 6 6.74 -10.45 65.36
C ASP A 6 7.58 -9.65 64.34
N PHE A 7 8.88 -9.55 64.51
CA PHE A 7 9.79 -8.87 63.58
C PHE A 7 9.94 -9.63 62.25
N GLY A 8 9.96 -10.97 62.28
CA GLY A 8 9.97 -11.78 61.08
C GLY A 8 8.71 -11.69 60.26
N ALA A 9 7.54 -11.61 60.90
CA ALA A 9 6.26 -11.46 60.26
C ALA A 9 6.14 -10.08 59.57
N VAL A 10 6.56 -9.00 60.19
CA VAL A 10 6.53 -7.64 59.60
C VAL A 10 7.43 -7.53 58.38
N LEU A 11 8.63 -8.14 58.40
CA LEU A 11 9.52 -8.17 57.25
C LEU A 11 8.93 -9.01 56.10
N ALA A 12 8.32 -10.16 56.39
CA ALA A 12 7.69 -10.99 55.38
C ALA A 12 6.49 -10.28 54.71
N PHE A 13 5.62 -9.60 55.47
CA PHE A 13 4.52 -8.81 54.95
C PHE A 13 5.03 -7.61 54.15
N GLY A 14 6.09 -6.94 54.56
CA GLY A 14 6.72 -5.83 53.82
C GLY A 14 7.25 -6.27 52.45
N LEU A 15 7.88 -7.45 52.38
CA LEU A 15 8.37 -8.02 51.12
C LEU A 15 7.22 -8.42 50.16
N LEU A 16 6.16 -9.05 50.70
CA LEU A 16 4.97 -9.41 49.92
C LEU A 16 4.25 -8.19 49.37
N ALA A 17 4.08 -7.14 50.18
CA ALA A 17 3.47 -5.89 49.78
C ALA A 17 4.28 -5.18 48.66
N LYS A 18 5.62 -5.20 48.76
CA LYS A 18 6.49 -4.67 47.72
C LYS A 18 6.36 -5.46 46.41
N PHE A 19 6.32 -6.80 46.50
CA PHE A 19 6.14 -7.66 45.33
C PHE A 19 4.79 -7.43 44.63
N ASP A 20 3.75 -7.19 45.40
CA ASP A 20 2.40 -6.90 44.85
C ASP A 20 2.34 -5.51 44.16
N ILE A 21 2.99 -4.51 44.74
CA ILE A 21 3.11 -3.16 44.18
C ILE A 21 3.91 -3.21 42.88
N ASP A 22 5.01 -3.95 42.81
CA ASP A 22 5.85 -4.09 41.63
C ASP A 22 5.09 -4.82 40.50
N LYS A 23 4.35 -5.89 40.83
CA LYS A 23 3.45 -6.57 39.88
C LYS A 23 2.32 -5.66 39.33
N GLN A 24 1.71 -4.86 40.22
CA GLN A 24 0.67 -3.91 39.80
C GLN A 24 1.23 -2.86 38.85
N LYS A 25 2.43 -2.33 39.12
CA LYS A 25 3.11 -1.38 38.22
C LYS A 25 3.41 -2.01 36.87
N GLU A 26 3.93 -3.23 36.85
CA GLU A 26 4.23 -3.96 35.61
C GLU A 26 2.95 -4.21 34.77
N LEU A 27 1.85 -4.59 35.42
CA LEU A 27 0.57 -4.77 34.78
C LEU A 27 0.01 -3.45 34.21
N GLN A 28 0.11 -2.36 34.97
CA GLN A 28 -0.31 -1.02 34.50
C GLN A 28 0.53 -0.58 33.31
N THR A 29 1.85 -0.79 33.32
CA THR A 29 2.71 -0.45 32.19
C THR A 29 2.31 -1.24 30.93
N LYS A 30 2.10 -2.55 31.05
CA LYS A 30 1.65 -3.41 29.93
C LYS A 30 0.26 -3.00 29.40
N VAL A 31 -0.65 -2.59 30.27
CA VAL A 31 -1.98 -2.10 29.87
C VAL A 31 -1.86 -0.77 29.12
N ASN A 32 -1.06 0.15 29.64
CA ASN A 32 -0.84 1.45 28.99
C ASN A 32 -0.17 1.29 27.61
N GLU A 33 0.87 0.46 27.49
CA GLU A 33 1.50 0.15 26.21
C GLU A 33 0.51 -0.45 25.19
N LYS A 34 -0.36 -1.37 25.65
CA LYS A 34 -1.42 -1.92 24.77
C LYS A 34 -2.42 -0.87 24.34
N MET A 35 -2.78 0.05 25.24
CA MET A 35 -3.71 1.14 24.91
C MET A 35 -3.09 2.13 23.93
N GLU A 36 -1.82 2.48 24.08
CA GLU A 36 -1.10 3.37 23.15
C GLU A 36 -0.97 2.72 21.78
N ARG A 37 -0.50 1.47 21.69
CA ARG A 37 -0.47 0.71 20.41
C ARG A 37 -1.85 0.64 19.73
N LYS A 38 -2.91 0.47 20.51
CA LYS A 38 -4.27 0.43 19.99
C LYS A 38 -4.74 1.79 19.46
N LYS A 39 -4.34 2.90 20.11
CA LYS A 39 -4.58 4.26 19.61
C LYS A 39 -3.81 4.56 18.35
N GLU A 40 -2.52 4.20 18.30
CA GLU A 40 -1.67 4.35 17.11
C GLU A 40 -2.22 3.55 15.91
N MET A 41 -2.60 2.29 16.12
CA MET A 41 -3.20 1.46 15.07
C MET A 41 -4.53 2.03 14.56
N LYS A 42 -5.37 2.58 15.44
CA LYS A 42 -6.61 3.25 15.03
C LYS A 42 -6.35 4.53 14.24
N GLY A 43 -5.37 5.33 14.65
CA GLY A 43 -4.92 6.51 13.92
C GLY A 43 -4.42 6.16 12.53
N ALA A 44 -3.50 5.19 12.43
CA ALA A 44 -2.98 4.70 11.17
C ALA A 44 -4.08 4.16 10.23
N SER A 45 -5.02 3.38 10.76
CA SER A 45 -6.15 2.85 9.99
C SER A 45 -7.08 3.97 9.47
N LYS A 46 -7.30 5.03 10.24
CA LYS A 46 -8.09 6.18 9.80
C LYS A 46 -7.40 6.90 8.63
N THR A 47 -6.13 7.20 8.78
CA THR A 47 -5.33 7.85 7.73
C THR A 47 -5.29 7.02 6.44
N MET A 48 -5.18 5.69 6.55
CA MET A 48 -5.24 4.80 5.36
C MET A 48 -6.58 4.90 4.64
N LYS A 49 -7.70 4.86 5.37
CA LYS A 49 -9.05 4.98 4.78
C LYS A 49 -9.27 6.33 4.11
N GLU A 50 -8.77 7.41 4.70
CA GLU A 50 -8.82 8.75 4.12
C GLU A 50 -8.05 8.79 2.78
N ARG A 51 -6.86 8.19 2.72
CA ARG A 51 -6.08 8.10 1.48
C ARG A 51 -6.73 7.21 0.42
N GLU A 52 -7.31 6.08 0.81
CA GLU A 52 -8.08 5.23 -0.11
C GLU A 52 -9.29 5.99 -0.67
N ALA A 53 -9.94 6.82 0.13
CA ALA A 53 -11.05 7.67 -0.33
C ALA A 53 -10.57 8.75 -1.32
N ILE A 54 -9.44 9.40 -1.06
CA ILE A 54 -8.81 10.34 -2.00
C ILE A 54 -8.47 9.63 -3.31
N LEU A 55 -7.79 8.49 -3.25
CA LEU A 55 -7.42 7.72 -4.44
C LEU A 55 -8.64 7.41 -5.31
N ARG A 56 -9.76 7.01 -4.70
CA ARG A 56 -10.99 6.69 -5.43
C ARG A 56 -11.57 7.86 -6.19
N SER A 57 -11.32 9.10 -5.77
CA SER A 57 -11.80 10.30 -6.45
C SER A 57 -10.88 10.75 -7.59
N LEU A 58 -9.64 10.25 -7.66
CA LEU A 58 -8.66 10.69 -8.67
C LEU A 58 -9.08 10.23 -10.07
N PRO A 59 -9.06 11.14 -11.07
CA PRO A 59 -9.40 10.81 -12.45
C PRO A 59 -8.22 10.15 -13.16
N LEU A 60 -8.55 9.19 -14.01
CA LEU A 60 -7.65 8.51 -14.93
C LEU A 60 -8.15 8.63 -16.37
N GLU A 61 -7.26 8.86 -17.29
CA GLU A 61 -7.49 8.70 -18.71
C GLU A 61 -7.19 7.26 -19.11
N ILE A 62 -8.17 6.58 -19.67
CA ILE A 62 -8.08 5.19 -20.14
C ILE A 62 -8.33 5.12 -21.63
N THR A 63 -7.67 4.20 -22.33
CA THR A 63 -7.93 3.90 -23.74
C THR A 63 -9.11 2.93 -23.83
N VAL A 64 -10.12 3.31 -24.58
CA VAL A 64 -11.35 2.53 -24.78
C VAL A 64 -11.48 2.19 -26.24
N GLY A 65 -11.52 0.90 -26.57
CA GLY A 65 -11.67 0.46 -27.95
C GLY A 65 -10.34 0.30 -28.70
N VAL A 66 -10.44 -0.27 -29.89
CA VAL A 66 -9.30 -0.61 -30.76
C VAL A 66 -8.80 0.64 -31.52
N ASP A 67 -9.64 1.65 -31.64
CA ASP A 67 -9.38 2.93 -32.32
C ASP A 67 -8.53 3.92 -31.50
N GLY A 68 -8.18 3.56 -30.27
CA GLY A 68 -7.38 4.43 -29.39
C GLY A 68 -8.16 5.59 -28.77
N THR A 69 -9.49 5.59 -28.84
CA THR A 69 -10.31 6.60 -28.16
C THR A 69 -10.05 6.59 -26.65
N THR A 70 -9.83 7.77 -26.07
CA THR A 70 -9.61 7.91 -24.63
C THR A 70 -10.87 8.41 -23.92
N ARG A 71 -11.04 8.00 -22.67
CA ARG A 71 -12.07 8.48 -21.75
C ARG A 71 -11.49 8.73 -20.38
N THR A 72 -12.03 9.73 -19.70
CA THR A 72 -11.69 10.02 -18.31
C THR A 72 -12.75 9.42 -17.40
N ALA A 73 -12.29 8.70 -16.38
CA ALA A 73 -13.13 8.17 -15.30
C ALA A 73 -12.34 8.17 -13.99
N SER A 74 -13.02 8.35 -12.87
CA SER A 74 -12.35 8.22 -11.56
C SER A 74 -11.96 6.76 -11.27
N VAL A 75 -10.95 6.59 -10.43
CA VAL A 75 -10.56 5.27 -9.92
C VAL A 75 -11.76 4.52 -9.37
N GLY A 76 -12.62 5.20 -8.59
CA GLY A 76 -13.82 4.59 -8.00
C GLY A 76 -14.84 4.12 -9.03
N GLU A 77 -15.05 4.88 -10.12
CA GLU A 77 -15.94 4.48 -11.23
C GLU A 77 -15.42 3.26 -11.97
N LEU A 78 -14.10 3.21 -12.24
CA LEU A 78 -13.46 2.06 -12.87
C LEU A 78 -13.56 0.80 -12.01
N GLN A 79 -13.40 0.94 -10.70
CA GLN A 79 -13.55 -0.17 -9.75
C GLN A 79 -15.00 -0.65 -9.64
N ALA A 80 -15.96 0.26 -9.56
CA ALA A 80 -17.37 -0.10 -9.41
C ALA A 80 -17.97 -0.68 -10.71
N GLY A 81 -17.73 -0.01 -11.85
CA GLY A 81 -18.32 -0.36 -13.14
C GLY A 81 -17.62 -1.52 -13.83
N ALA A 82 -16.31 -1.42 -13.99
CA ALA A 82 -15.53 -2.39 -14.77
C ALA A 82 -14.78 -3.43 -13.91
N LYS A 83 -14.95 -3.40 -12.58
CA LYS A 83 -14.23 -4.29 -11.64
C LYS A 83 -12.70 -4.20 -11.76
N GLN A 84 -12.17 -3.05 -12.16
CA GLN A 84 -10.77 -2.86 -12.42
C GLN A 84 -9.95 -2.87 -11.12
N HIS A 85 -8.88 -3.64 -11.13
CA HIS A 85 -7.78 -3.52 -10.19
C HIS A 85 -6.79 -2.49 -10.72
N ILE A 86 -6.07 -1.82 -9.82
CA ILE A 86 -5.13 -0.78 -10.23
C ILE A 86 -3.77 -1.04 -9.61
N ILE A 87 -2.72 -1.01 -10.43
CA ILE A 87 -1.33 -1.04 -9.97
C ILE A 87 -0.70 0.30 -10.33
N ILE A 88 -0.39 1.11 -9.33
CA ILE A 88 0.28 2.39 -9.51
C ILE A 88 1.78 2.14 -9.38
N VAL A 89 2.55 2.62 -10.35
CA VAL A 89 4.01 2.56 -10.34
C VAL A 89 4.54 3.99 -10.42
N THR A 90 5.27 4.41 -9.41
CA THR A 90 5.79 5.78 -9.36
C THR A 90 7.23 5.81 -8.89
N GLY A 91 7.98 6.77 -9.41
CA GLY A 91 9.38 6.96 -9.12
C GLY A 91 10.08 7.78 -10.21
N PRO A 92 11.42 7.79 -10.23
CA PRO A 92 12.19 8.38 -11.31
C PRO A 92 11.83 7.75 -12.66
N ARG A 93 11.98 8.50 -13.73
CA ARG A 93 11.68 8.06 -15.11
C ARG A 93 12.21 6.69 -15.46
N LYS A 94 13.45 6.39 -15.06
CA LYS A 94 14.07 5.09 -15.31
C LYS A 94 13.31 3.96 -14.63
N ALA A 95 12.94 4.14 -13.35
CA ALA A 95 12.20 3.11 -12.60
C ALA A 95 10.83 2.84 -13.22
N CYS A 96 10.11 3.89 -13.62
CA CYS A 96 8.83 3.75 -14.34
C CYS A 96 9.02 3.05 -15.70
N THR A 97 10.07 3.37 -16.45
CA THR A 97 10.38 2.71 -17.73
C THR A 97 10.64 1.23 -17.56
N ASP A 98 11.52 0.88 -16.63
CA ASP A 98 11.89 -0.52 -16.36
C ASP A 98 10.67 -1.32 -15.90
N ALA A 99 9.80 -0.70 -15.09
CA ALA A 99 8.55 -1.33 -14.67
C ALA A 99 7.59 -1.56 -15.84
N LEU A 100 7.37 -0.58 -16.72
CA LEU A 100 6.49 -0.73 -17.90
C LEU A 100 6.99 -1.76 -18.90
N ILE A 101 8.30 -1.84 -19.12
CA ILE A 101 8.89 -2.90 -19.96
C ILE A 101 8.60 -4.26 -19.33
N GLY A 102 8.75 -4.40 -18.01
CA GLY A 102 8.40 -5.63 -17.29
C GLY A 102 6.91 -5.96 -17.35
N ALA A 103 6.04 -4.96 -17.26
CA ALA A 103 4.59 -5.10 -17.38
C ALA A 103 4.16 -5.66 -18.74
N ASN A 104 4.82 -5.24 -19.82
CA ASN A 104 4.48 -5.67 -21.18
C ASN A 104 4.58 -7.20 -21.39
N LEU A 105 5.35 -7.90 -20.56
CA LEU A 105 5.45 -9.37 -20.59
C LEU A 105 4.19 -10.06 -20.02
N LEU A 106 3.35 -9.33 -19.28
CA LEU A 106 2.17 -9.85 -18.57
C LEU A 106 0.85 -9.25 -19.09
N LYS A 107 0.86 -8.69 -20.29
CA LYS A 107 -0.32 -8.03 -20.89
C LYS A 107 -1.58 -8.89 -20.91
N MET A 108 -1.42 -10.20 -21.14
CA MET A 108 -2.55 -11.15 -21.14
C MET A 108 -3.09 -11.37 -19.73
N ASP A 109 -2.22 -11.48 -18.73
CA ASP A 109 -2.61 -11.65 -17.35
C ASP A 109 -3.36 -10.41 -16.85
N PHE A 110 -2.91 -9.21 -17.24
CA PHE A 110 -3.61 -7.96 -16.91
C PHE A 110 -5.00 -7.89 -17.54
N ALA A 111 -5.14 -8.33 -18.78
CA ALA A 111 -6.45 -8.37 -19.45
C ALA A 111 -7.40 -9.38 -18.78
N MET A 112 -6.93 -10.57 -18.42
CA MET A 112 -7.73 -11.60 -17.76
C MET A 112 -8.14 -11.22 -16.34
N SER A 113 -7.26 -10.54 -15.61
CA SER A 113 -7.48 -10.15 -14.22
C SER A 113 -8.03 -8.72 -14.07
N ASN A 114 -8.45 -8.07 -15.17
CA ASN A 114 -8.97 -6.69 -15.16
C ASN A 114 -8.04 -5.70 -14.44
N ILE A 115 -6.75 -5.70 -14.79
CA ILE A 115 -5.75 -4.86 -14.14
C ILE A 115 -5.40 -3.68 -15.05
N LEU A 116 -5.46 -2.46 -14.49
CA LEU A 116 -4.89 -1.24 -15.06
C LEU A 116 -3.58 -0.89 -14.35
N VAL A 117 -2.60 -0.48 -15.15
CA VAL A 117 -1.31 0.01 -14.67
C VAL A 117 -1.27 1.53 -14.85
N VAL A 118 -0.99 2.24 -13.77
CA VAL A 118 -0.89 3.71 -13.75
C VAL A 118 0.56 4.10 -13.49
N PRO A 119 1.33 4.46 -14.52
CA PRO A 119 2.66 5.01 -14.34
C PRO A 119 2.58 6.48 -13.96
N TYR A 120 3.37 6.89 -12.97
CA TYR A 120 3.55 8.28 -12.55
C TYR A 120 5.05 8.62 -12.49
N ASP A 121 5.52 9.43 -13.43
CA ASP A 121 6.91 9.88 -13.51
C ASP A 121 7.13 11.08 -12.58
N MET A 122 7.94 10.91 -11.54
CA MET A 122 8.24 11.98 -10.57
C MET A 122 9.27 13.00 -11.10
N ASP A 123 9.92 12.72 -12.22
CA ASP A 123 10.86 13.64 -12.85
C ASP A 123 10.15 14.66 -13.78
N SER A 124 8.84 14.55 -13.95
CA SER A 124 8.03 15.48 -14.73
C SER A 124 7.03 16.23 -13.83
N ASP A 125 6.80 17.50 -14.14
CA ASP A 125 5.90 18.38 -13.35
C ASP A 125 4.44 17.90 -13.37
N SER A 126 4.01 17.22 -14.45
CA SER A 126 2.65 16.69 -14.60
C SER A 126 2.52 15.20 -14.27
N GLY A 127 3.61 14.54 -13.85
CA GLY A 127 3.65 13.09 -13.72
C GLY A 127 3.58 12.34 -15.06
N GLU A 128 3.33 13.05 -16.15
CA GLU A 128 3.26 12.51 -17.50
C GLU A 128 4.65 12.32 -18.10
N ARG A 129 4.85 11.23 -18.80
CA ARG A 129 6.13 10.98 -19.47
C ARG A 129 6.18 11.77 -20.77
N PRO A 130 7.26 12.54 -21.05
CA PRO A 130 7.41 13.23 -22.30
C PRO A 130 7.44 12.23 -23.45
N SER A 131 6.82 12.59 -24.57
CA SER A 131 6.90 11.86 -25.84
C SER A 131 8.36 11.67 -26.25
N GLY A 132 8.72 10.50 -26.72
CA GLY A 132 10.05 10.24 -27.29
C GLY A 132 10.37 11.20 -28.44
N GLY A 133 11.66 11.39 -28.73
CA GLY A 133 12.15 12.43 -29.65
C GLY A 133 11.63 12.43 -31.10
N PHE A 134 10.81 11.47 -31.49
CA PHE A 134 10.12 11.39 -32.79
C PHE A 134 8.60 11.47 -32.70
N GLY A 135 8.04 11.89 -31.55
CA GLY A 135 6.60 12.10 -31.38
C GLY A 135 5.78 10.84 -31.11
N GLU A 136 6.31 9.65 -31.30
CA GLU A 136 5.60 8.41 -30.99
C GLU A 136 5.96 7.90 -29.60
N LYS A 137 4.94 7.58 -28.82
CA LYS A 137 5.14 6.93 -27.50
C LYS A 137 5.59 5.47 -27.73
N PRO A 138 6.53 4.96 -26.94
CA PRO A 138 6.95 3.55 -27.03
C PRO A 138 5.74 2.62 -26.90
N SER A 139 5.75 1.49 -27.60
CA SER A 139 4.63 0.54 -27.65
C SER A 139 4.21 0.02 -26.26
N TYR A 140 5.11 -0.06 -25.30
CA TYR A 140 4.79 -0.46 -23.93
C TYR A 140 4.04 0.63 -23.12
N GLU A 141 3.98 1.87 -23.60
CA GLU A 141 3.21 2.97 -22.99
C GLU A 141 1.82 3.15 -23.61
N THR A 142 1.58 2.57 -24.77
CA THR A 142 0.32 2.68 -25.51
C THR A 142 -0.58 1.45 -25.37
N GLN A 143 -0.23 0.55 -24.46
CA GLN A 143 -1.02 -0.65 -24.22
C GLN A 143 -2.39 -0.31 -23.59
N PRO A 144 -3.45 -1.06 -23.91
CA PRO A 144 -4.81 -0.78 -23.43
C PRO A 144 -4.96 -0.92 -21.90
N TYR A 145 -4.05 -1.63 -21.24
CA TYR A 145 -4.01 -1.74 -19.77
C TYR A 145 -3.29 -0.57 -19.09
N ILE A 146 -2.74 0.39 -19.84
CA ILE A 146 -2.10 1.58 -19.26
C ILE A 146 -3.13 2.70 -19.15
N ALA A 147 -3.31 3.21 -17.94
CA ALA A 147 -4.09 4.40 -17.66
C ALA A 147 -3.17 5.56 -17.25
N ARG A 148 -3.57 6.80 -17.54
CA ARG A 148 -2.78 7.99 -17.23
C ARG A 148 -3.46 8.85 -16.19
N PRO A 149 -2.70 9.45 -15.26
CA PRO A 149 -3.20 10.51 -14.40
C PRO A 149 -3.83 11.64 -15.21
N ALA A 150 -5.04 12.08 -14.83
CA ALA A 150 -5.79 13.10 -15.56
C ALA A 150 -6.07 14.37 -14.73
N SER A 151 -5.40 14.55 -13.60
CA SER A 151 -5.44 15.78 -12.79
C SER A 151 -4.15 15.98 -12.00
N ASP A 152 -3.92 17.22 -11.55
CA ASP A 152 -2.75 17.57 -10.72
C ASP A 152 -2.86 17.01 -9.31
N ASP A 153 -4.05 16.63 -8.84
CA ASP A 153 -4.27 16.01 -7.51
C ASP A 153 -3.48 14.70 -7.33
N TRP A 154 -3.12 14.04 -8.43
CA TRP A 154 -2.24 12.88 -8.42
C TRP A 154 -0.88 13.19 -7.81
N ALA A 155 -0.32 14.39 -8.05
CA ALA A 155 0.97 14.81 -7.51
C ALA A 155 0.97 14.78 -5.98
N ASP A 156 -0.06 15.34 -5.35
CA ASP A 156 -0.18 15.38 -3.89
C ASP A 156 -0.40 13.99 -3.29
N TYR A 157 -1.22 13.17 -3.95
CA TYR A 157 -1.42 11.78 -3.53
C TYR A 157 -0.11 10.98 -3.57
N ILE A 158 0.59 11.01 -4.69
CA ILE A 158 1.86 10.29 -4.90
C ILE A 158 2.95 10.80 -3.95
N LYS A 159 3.04 12.12 -3.74
CA LYS A 159 3.97 12.72 -2.78
C LYS A 159 3.72 12.21 -1.36
N GLY A 160 2.46 12.06 -0.98
CA GLY A 160 2.06 11.49 0.31
C GLY A 160 2.52 10.03 0.46
N GLU A 161 2.25 9.18 -0.53
CA GLU A 161 2.66 7.76 -0.53
C GLU A 161 4.19 7.61 -0.55
N MET A 162 4.89 8.43 -1.36
CA MET A 162 6.34 8.43 -1.40
C MET A 162 6.97 8.85 -0.07
N ASN A 163 6.43 9.88 0.58
CA ASN A 163 6.94 10.31 1.89
C ASN A 163 6.79 9.22 2.96
N ASP A 164 5.71 8.46 2.93
CA ASP A 164 5.53 7.34 3.85
C ASP A 164 6.46 6.16 3.52
N ALA A 165 6.69 5.89 2.24
CA ALA A 165 7.67 4.90 1.80
C ALA A 165 9.10 5.28 2.24
N VAL A 166 9.46 6.56 2.13
CA VAL A 166 10.76 7.07 2.62
C VAL A 166 10.90 6.93 4.13
N LYS A 167 9.84 7.19 4.90
CA LYS A 167 9.86 6.98 6.36
C LYS A 167 10.09 5.52 6.74
N GLN A 168 9.60 4.57 5.95
CA GLN A 168 9.69 3.14 6.21
C GLN A 168 10.98 2.50 5.67
N SER A 169 11.42 2.91 4.48
CA SER A 169 12.50 2.26 3.72
C SER A 169 13.69 3.19 3.42
N GLY A 170 13.65 4.44 3.90
CA GLY A 170 14.70 5.43 3.66
C GLY A 170 14.67 6.01 2.24
N GLU A 171 15.70 6.79 1.89
CA GLU A 171 15.84 7.48 0.59
C GLU A 171 15.92 6.53 -0.62
N GLN A 172 16.10 5.24 -0.39
CA GLN A 172 16.08 4.23 -1.46
C GLN A 172 14.73 4.20 -2.18
N ALA A 173 13.62 4.46 -1.46
CA ALA A 173 12.30 4.55 -2.06
C ALA A 173 12.20 5.63 -3.16
N ARG A 174 12.86 6.78 -2.98
CA ARG A 174 12.90 7.85 -4.00
C ARG A 174 13.72 7.46 -5.24
N LYS A 175 14.78 6.68 -5.04
CA LYS A 175 15.69 6.28 -6.14
C LYS A 175 15.13 5.13 -6.96
N GLU A 176 14.51 4.17 -6.30
CA GLU A 176 14.03 2.94 -6.94
C GLU A 176 12.54 2.99 -7.30
N GLY A 177 11.81 3.97 -6.78
CA GLY A 177 10.37 4.08 -6.95
C GLY A 177 9.58 3.15 -6.02
N ILE A 178 8.26 3.30 -6.07
CA ILE A 178 7.31 2.49 -5.31
C ILE A 178 6.22 1.94 -6.22
N ALA A 179 5.63 0.84 -5.80
CA ALA A 179 4.45 0.27 -6.44
C ALA A 179 3.34 0.06 -5.41
N LEU A 180 2.12 0.44 -5.78
CA LEU A 180 0.91 0.30 -4.98
C LEU A 180 -0.05 -0.64 -5.70
N VAL A 181 -0.55 -1.64 -5.00
CA VAL A 181 -1.55 -2.57 -5.54
C VAL A 181 -2.90 -2.27 -4.88
N VAL A 182 -3.87 -1.91 -5.69
CA VAL A 182 -5.20 -1.49 -5.27
C VAL A 182 -6.22 -2.47 -5.83
N ALA A 183 -6.93 -3.14 -4.95
CA ALA A 183 -7.98 -4.06 -5.34
C ALA A 183 -9.22 -3.31 -5.86
N ASN A 184 -10.08 -4.01 -6.60
CA ASN A 184 -11.32 -3.44 -7.16
C ASN A 184 -12.35 -2.97 -6.12
N ASN A 185 -12.17 -3.32 -4.85
CA ASN A 185 -12.96 -2.80 -3.73
C ASN A 185 -12.41 -1.46 -3.19
N GLY A 186 -11.33 -0.93 -3.77
CA GLY A 186 -10.68 0.32 -3.38
C GLY A 186 -9.64 0.20 -2.26
N LYS A 187 -9.39 -1.01 -1.76
CA LYS A 187 -8.40 -1.25 -0.71
C LYS A 187 -6.99 -1.35 -1.28
N VAL A 188 -6.05 -0.66 -0.69
CA VAL A 188 -4.63 -0.83 -0.98
C VAL A 188 -4.11 -2.08 -0.26
N ILE A 189 -3.87 -3.15 -1.04
CA ILE A 189 -3.46 -4.46 -0.49
C ILE A 189 -1.94 -4.61 -0.36
N ARG A 190 -1.17 -3.84 -1.13
CA ARG A 190 0.30 -3.88 -1.08
C ARG A 190 0.92 -2.54 -1.38
N ARG A 191 1.99 -2.24 -0.67
CA ARG A 191 2.96 -1.20 -0.96
C ARG A 191 4.33 -1.84 -1.06
N GLY A 192 5.05 -1.60 -2.14
CA GLY A 192 6.39 -2.14 -2.37
C GLY A 192 7.36 -1.05 -2.81
N VAL A 193 8.63 -1.18 -2.45
CA VAL A 193 9.72 -0.30 -2.88
C VAL A 193 10.63 -1.07 -3.84
N GLY A 194 11.10 -0.40 -4.87
CA GLY A 194 12.06 -0.94 -5.83
C GLY A 194 11.41 -1.72 -6.97
N LYS A 195 12.13 -2.72 -7.49
CA LYS A 195 11.70 -3.50 -8.65
C LYS A 195 10.31 -4.12 -8.47
N VAL A 196 9.43 -3.86 -9.43
CA VAL A 196 8.04 -4.33 -9.38
C VAL A 196 7.95 -5.84 -9.62
N PRO A 197 7.49 -6.63 -8.62
CA PRO A 197 7.33 -8.08 -8.76
C PRO A 197 5.98 -8.42 -9.40
N TRP A 198 5.80 -8.13 -10.67
CA TRP A 198 4.53 -8.18 -11.41
C TRP A 198 3.71 -9.45 -11.19
N ARG A 199 4.34 -10.64 -11.33
CA ARG A 199 3.65 -11.93 -11.15
C ARG A 199 3.05 -12.08 -9.76
N GLN A 200 3.79 -11.67 -8.72
CA GLN A 200 3.30 -11.72 -7.34
C GLN A 200 2.13 -10.75 -7.12
N MET A 201 2.17 -9.57 -7.76
CA MET A 201 1.10 -8.59 -7.65
C MET A 201 -0.19 -9.07 -8.32
N VAL A 202 -0.09 -9.64 -9.52
CA VAL A 202 -1.23 -10.27 -10.21
C VAL A 202 -1.83 -11.39 -9.36
N GLN A 203 -1.01 -12.31 -8.89
CA GLN A 203 -1.47 -13.43 -8.06
C GLN A 203 -2.14 -12.97 -6.75
N GLN A 204 -1.65 -11.89 -6.14
CA GLN A 204 -2.30 -11.32 -4.95
C GLN A 204 -3.68 -10.75 -5.26
N LEU A 205 -3.86 -10.10 -6.41
CA LEU A 205 -5.15 -9.59 -6.84
C LEU A 205 -6.14 -10.72 -7.17
N GLU A 206 -5.68 -11.77 -7.83
CA GLU A 206 -6.49 -12.97 -8.11
C GLU A 206 -6.97 -13.64 -6.82
N ASN A 207 -6.10 -13.75 -5.82
CA ASN A 207 -6.46 -14.32 -4.51
C ASN A 207 -7.44 -13.45 -3.72
N GLU A 208 -7.43 -12.12 -3.89
CA GLU A 208 -8.44 -11.24 -3.26
C GLU A 208 -9.83 -11.41 -3.89
N VAL A 209 -9.88 -11.73 -5.18
CA VAL A 209 -11.16 -11.97 -5.89
C VAL A 209 -11.69 -13.38 -5.62
N ASN A 210 -10.80 -14.36 -5.66
CA ASN A 210 -11.10 -15.77 -5.45
C ASN A 210 -10.23 -16.29 -4.31
N PRO A 211 -10.58 -16.07 -3.04
CA PRO A 211 -9.85 -16.65 -1.93
C PRO A 211 -9.84 -18.16 -2.08
N SER A 212 -8.67 -18.76 -2.27
CA SER A 212 -8.50 -20.20 -2.26
C SER A 212 -9.14 -20.79 -1.00
N PRO A 213 -9.96 -21.84 -1.08
CA PRO A 213 -10.57 -22.47 0.08
C PRO A 213 -9.53 -23.17 1.00
N GLU A 214 -8.28 -23.18 0.65
CA GLU A 214 -7.19 -23.68 1.48
C GLU A 214 -6.81 -22.65 2.54
N GLY A 215 -7.53 -22.67 3.65
CA GLY A 215 -7.00 -22.24 4.93
C GLY A 215 -5.72 -23.03 5.24
N PRO A 216 -4.79 -22.50 6.08
CA PRO A 216 -3.58 -23.24 6.41
C PRO A 216 -3.95 -24.63 6.86
N LEU A 217 -3.48 -25.65 6.11
CA LEU A 217 -3.56 -27.04 6.54
C LEU A 217 -2.81 -27.13 7.87
N THR A 218 -3.55 -27.03 8.96
CA THR A 218 -3.09 -27.45 10.26
C THR A 218 -2.96 -28.96 10.20
N TRP A 219 -1.75 -29.40 9.89
CA TRP A 219 -1.37 -30.80 10.11
C TRP A 219 -1.41 -31.05 11.62
N LEU A 220 -2.40 -31.80 12.03
CA LEU A 220 -2.46 -32.45 13.36
C LEU A 220 -1.34 -33.47 13.50
#